data_d3cf25d0a6d03e185149ec40a7d63724
#
_entry.id   d3cf25d0a6d03e185149ec40a7d63724
#
_cell.length_a   1.000
_cell.length_b   1.000
_cell.length_c   1.000
_cell.angle_alpha   90.00
_cell.angle_beta   90.00
_cell.angle_gamma   90.00
#
_symmetry.space_group_name_H-M   'P 1'
#
loop_
_entity.id
_entity.type
_entity.pdbx_description
1 polymer ?
#
loop_
_entity_poly.entity_id
_entity_poly.type
_entity_poly.pdbx_seq_one_letter_code
_entity_poly.pdbx_strand_id
1 'polypeptide(L)'
;MNREAARSCADAFKNGDASASPMVDLFKPYRIGELEIRNRFIRSATTSAWSDEHGVVRDEMIRFYGQLTEGGVGLIIKGHLYIDPRGKAHIGMAGIHDDSAVPKLKELTDAVHSHGGAILAQINYGGYQASAGERMGPSDYKGKGWEARAMTPHEIWDAIERFGAASERAIRAGFDGVQLHAAHGYLISEFLSKHANTRTDEWGGDLKNRMRLLREVYEDVRGRLGGDAVISMKMNCDDFSSDGFTVDEAAQVAQAMATRGIDMIEVSGGGIGKDEKYLGRARHTDPALSEPSFAGHCEKIRATTKPKALALVNGFKTKAAMQAVVDRGIADLISLSRPYIREPDLVKRLQSGQDEASCIRCDACQSDAVFSKAMLRCRLDNP
;
A
#
# COMPACT_ATOMS: atom_id res chain seq x y z
N MET A 1 5.85 -18.59 17.74
CA MET A 1 6.92 -18.63 16.70
C MET A 1 8.28 -18.65 17.39
N ASN A 2 9.12 -19.63 17.07
CA ASN A 2 10.32 -19.99 17.84
C ASN A 2 11.42 -18.92 17.66
N ARG A 3 12.07 -18.47 18.74
CA ARG A 3 13.16 -17.46 18.73
C ARG A 3 14.36 -17.87 17.86
N GLU A 4 14.51 -19.16 17.56
CA GLU A 4 15.54 -19.70 16.66
C GLU A 4 15.31 -19.37 15.19
N ALA A 5 14.06 -19.35 14.71
CA ALA A 5 13.74 -19.00 13.33
C ALA A 5 14.01 -17.51 13.01
N ALA A 6 13.82 -16.64 14.01
CA ALA A 6 14.10 -15.20 13.86
C ALA A 6 15.62 -14.90 13.85
N ARG A 7 16.42 -15.67 14.61
CA ARG A 7 17.89 -15.55 14.58
C ARG A 7 18.49 -16.07 13.28
N SER A 8 17.99 -17.19 12.74
CA SER A 8 18.42 -17.75 11.45
C SER A 8 18.25 -16.78 10.28
N CYS A 9 17.16 -15.98 10.27
CA CYS A 9 16.96 -14.95 9.23
C CYS A 9 17.95 -13.77 9.36
N ALA A 10 18.26 -13.33 10.58
CA ALA A 10 19.20 -12.22 10.80
C ALA A 10 20.66 -12.60 10.48
N ASP A 11 21.03 -13.86 10.71
CA ASP A 11 22.37 -14.36 10.40
C ASP A 11 22.56 -14.68 8.92
N ALA A 12 21.49 -15.05 8.19
CA ALA A 12 21.49 -15.21 6.73
C ALA A 12 21.74 -13.87 5.99
N PHE A 13 21.35 -12.73 6.61
CA PHE A 13 21.66 -11.40 6.06
C PHE A 13 23.15 -11.03 6.16
N LYS A 14 23.92 -11.67 7.08
CA LYS A 14 25.34 -11.36 7.33
C LYS A 14 26.32 -12.24 6.54
N ASN A 15 25.92 -13.41 6.06
CA ASN A 15 26.81 -14.44 5.49
C ASN A 15 26.48 -14.79 4.03
N GLY A 16 26.11 -13.82 3.20
CA GLY A 16 25.86 -14.03 1.77
C GLY A 16 27.17 -14.27 1.00
N ASP A 17 27.36 -15.50 0.52
CA ASP A 17 28.46 -15.90 -0.39
C ASP A 17 28.29 -15.14 -1.73
N ALA A 18 29.26 -14.27 -2.03
CA ALA A 18 29.20 -13.35 -3.14
C ALA A 18 29.77 -14.00 -4.41
N SER A 19 28.96 -14.74 -5.13
CA SER A 19 29.11 -14.77 -6.61
C SER A 19 28.51 -13.48 -7.13
N ALA A 20 29.36 -12.46 -7.34
CA ALA A 20 28.97 -11.08 -7.58
C ALA A 20 28.22 -10.90 -8.90
N SER A 21 26.90 -11.02 -8.85
CA SER A 21 26.05 -10.34 -9.84
C SER A 21 26.31 -8.83 -9.70
N PRO A 22 26.38 -8.06 -10.80
CA PRO A 22 26.63 -6.63 -10.71
C PRO A 22 25.60 -5.96 -9.81
N MET A 23 26.03 -5.16 -8.83
CA MET A 23 25.15 -4.40 -7.93
C MET A 23 24.16 -3.58 -8.73
N VAL A 24 22.88 -3.74 -8.42
CA VAL A 24 21.81 -2.98 -9.06
C VAL A 24 21.79 -1.57 -8.48
N ASP A 25 21.98 -0.56 -9.31
CA ASP A 25 21.96 0.83 -8.86
C ASP A 25 20.51 1.26 -8.49
N LEU A 26 20.28 1.56 -7.22
CA LEU A 26 18.98 2.01 -6.70
C LEU A 26 18.51 3.34 -7.31
N PHE A 27 19.43 4.14 -7.81
CA PHE A 27 19.19 5.50 -8.33
C PHE A 27 18.98 5.54 -9.85
N LYS A 28 19.06 4.39 -10.52
CA LYS A 28 18.77 4.27 -11.96
C LYS A 28 17.28 4.11 -12.24
N PRO A 29 16.82 4.56 -13.43
CA PRO A 29 15.44 4.39 -13.85
C PRO A 29 14.98 2.92 -13.80
N TYR A 30 13.68 2.74 -13.57
CA TYR A 30 13.02 1.44 -13.59
C TYR A 30 11.67 1.54 -14.32
N ARG A 31 11.24 0.49 -15.03
CA ARG A 31 9.95 0.46 -15.72
C ARG A 31 8.93 -0.40 -14.98
N ILE A 32 7.73 0.16 -14.82
CA ILE A 32 6.54 -0.52 -14.28
C ILE A 32 5.49 -0.49 -15.39
N GLY A 33 5.27 -1.61 -16.08
CA GLY A 33 4.47 -1.58 -17.30
C GLY A 33 5.07 -0.59 -18.32
N GLU A 34 4.27 0.36 -18.77
CA GLU A 34 4.73 1.43 -19.69
C GLU A 34 5.29 2.67 -18.97
N LEU A 35 5.14 2.77 -17.66
CA LEU A 35 5.63 3.89 -16.87
C LEU A 35 7.10 3.73 -16.52
N GLU A 36 7.93 4.68 -16.92
CA GLU A 36 9.32 4.79 -16.47
C GLU A 36 9.40 5.73 -15.26
N ILE A 37 9.98 5.25 -14.17
CA ILE A 37 10.27 6.04 -12.96
C ILE A 37 11.78 6.25 -12.84
N ARG A 38 12.20 7.43 -12.38
CA ARG A 38 13.61 7.88 -12.39
C ARG A 38 14.56 7.11 -11.47
N ASN A 39 14.03 6.32 -10.52
CA ASN A 39 14.80 5.47 -9.60
C ASN A 39 13.89 4.44 -8.94
N ARG A 40 14.45 3.58 -8.07
CA ARG A 40 13.74 2.47 -7.42
C ARG A 40 13.05 2.83 -6.10
N PHE A 41 12.90 4.11 -5.77
CA PHE A 41 12.32 4.57 -4.52
C PHE A 41 10.85 4.99 -4.68
N ILE A 42 9.99 4.40 -3.84
CA ILE A 42 8.55 4.69 -3.78
C ILE A 42 8.20 5.38 -2.45
N ARG A 43 7.45 6.46 -2.53
CA ARG A 43 6.65 6.95 -1.40
C ARG A 43 5.39 6.08 -1.31
N SER A 44 5.37 5.14 -0.38
CA SER A 44 4.20 4.29 -0.10
C SER A 44 2.98 5.13 0.28
N ALA A 45 1.81 4.65 -0.12
CA ALA A 45 0.55 5.24 0.33
C ALA A 45 0.52 5.37 1.84
N THR A 46 0.30 6.58 2.32
CA THR A 46 0.33 6.92 3.75
C THR A 46 -0.90 7.75 4.10
N THR A 47 -1.62 7.33 5.12
CA THR A 47 -2.74 8.09 5.68
C THR A 47 -2.22 9.41 6.23
N SER A 48 -2.78 10.54 5.78
CA SER A 48 -2.25 11.88 6.08
C SER A 48 -3.21 12.79 6.82
N ALA A 49 -4.52 12.56 6.74
CA ALA A 49 -5.57 13.45 7.25
C ALA A 49 -5.46 14.90 6.73
N TRP A 50 -4.94 15.08 5.51
CA TRP A 50 -4.74 16.40 4.86
C TRP A 50 -5.81 16.73 3.84
N SER A 51 -7.04 16.29 4.06
CA SER A 51 -8.21 16.68 3.29
C SER A 51 -9.24 17.31 4.21
N ASP A 52 -10.14 18.08 3.64
CA ASP A 52 -11.26 18.64 4.38
C ASP A 52 -12.34 17.59 4.69
N GLU A 53 -13.44 18.00 5.27
CA GLU A 53 -14.57 17.13 5.62
C GLU A 53 -15.26 16.51 4.39
N HIS A 54 -15.19 17.18 3.23
CA HIS A 54 -15.71 16.70 1.96
C HIS A 54 -14.73 15.82 1.18
N GLY A 55 -13.50 15.64 1.69
CA GLY A 55 -12.47 14.83 1.05
C GLY A 55 -11.65 15.57 0.00
N VAL A 56 -11.74 16.89 -0.07
CA VAL A 56 -10.92 17.71 -0.96
C VAL A 56 -9.53 17.87 -0.37
N VAL A 57 -8.50 17.59 -1.17
CA VAL A 57 -7.09 17.72 -0.73
C VAL A 57 -6.74 19.18 -0.49
N ARG A 58 -5.94 19.44 0.56
CA ARG A 58 -5.50 20.80 0.93
C ARG A 58 -4.17 21.12 0.27
N ASP A 59 -3.87 22.42 0.14
CA ASP A 59 -2.63 22.93 -0.48
C ASP A 59 -1.37 22.43 0.22
N GLU A 60 -1.44 22.16 1.54
CA GLU A 60 -0.34 21.59 2.29
C GLU A 60 0.06 20.20 1.76
N MET A 61 -0.91 19.38 1.37
CA MET A 61 -0.64 18.09 0.75
C MET A 61 0.04 18.27 -0.61
N ILE A 62 -0.45 19.21 -1.42
CA ILE A 62 0.13 19.51 -2.74
C ILE A 62 1.59 19.94 -2.59
N ARG A 63 1.88 20.89 -1.70
CA ARG A 63 3.25 21.33 -1.41
C ARG A 63 4.13 20.18 -0.92
N PHE A 64 3.65 19.36 0.01
CA PHE A 64 4.42 18.24 0.54
C PHE A 64 4.75 17.19 -0.53
N TYR A 65 3.81 16.91 -1.45
CA TYR A 65 4.07 15.97 -2.54
C TYR A 65 5.08 16.53 -3.55
N GLY A 66 5.04 17.83 -3.83
CA GLY A 66 6.08 18.52 -4.59
C GLY A 66 7.46 18.38 -3.92
N GLN A 67 7.55 18.63 -2.60
CA GLN A 67 8.79 18.47 -1.83
C GLN A 67 9.36 17.03 -1.87
N LEU A 68 8.50 16.01 -1.79
CA LEU A 68 8.92 14.62 -1.92
C LEU A 68 9.57 14.35 -3.28
N THR A 69 8.94 14.85 -4.34
CA THR A 69 9.45 14.66 -5.70
C THR A 69 10.70 15.49 -5.94
N GLU A 70 10.74 16.74 -5.51
CA GLU A 70 11.95 17.55 -5.47
C GLU A 70 13.05 16.83 -4.70
N GLY A 71 12.73 16.19 -3.57
CA GLY A 71 13.63 15.39 -2.75
C GLY A 71 14.14 14.09 -3.37
N GLY A 72 13.71 13.77 -4.59
CA GLY A 72 14.25 12.66 -5.37
C GLY A 72 13.38 11.41 -5.45
N VAL A 73 12.21 11.37 -4.81
CA VAL A 73 11.31 10.20 -4.89
C VAL A 73 10.91 9.92 -6.34
N GLY A 74 11.08 8.68 -6.79
CA GLY A 74 10.77 8.27 -8.17
C GLY A 74 9.27 8.10 -8.41
N LEU A 75 8.58 7.44 -7.49
CA LEU A 75 7.15 7.19 -7.57
C LEU A 75 6.47 7.54 -6.24
N ILE A 76 5.38 8.27 -6.30
CA ILE A 76 4.49 8.51 -5.16
C ILE A 76 3.23 7.68 -5.33
N ILE A 77 2.81 6.95 -4.30
CA ILE A 77 1.47 6.37 -4.23
C ILE A 77 0.65 7.26 -3.30
N LYS A 78 -0.29 8.01 -3.89
CA LYS A 78 -1.21 8.87 -3.12
C LYS A 78 -2.12 7.99 -2.28
N GLY A 79 -1.96 8.00 -1.02
CA GLY A 79 -2.76 7.18 -0.11
C GLY A 79 -3.89 7.94 0.51
N HIS A 80 -4.86 7.20 0.81
CA HIS A 80 -5.74 6.41 -0.01
C HIS A 80 -7.03 7.20 -0.23
N LEU A 81 -7.66 7.00 -1.39
CA LEU A 81 -8.83 7.78 -1.84
C LEU A 81 -10.09 6.94 -1.67
N TYR A 82 -11.11 7.44 -0.97
CA TYR A 82 -12.37 6.71 -0.89
C TYR A 82 -13.19 6.87 -2.18
N ILE A 83 -13.78 5.76 -2.62
CA ILE A 83 -14.61 5.67 -3.83
C ILE A 83 -16.10 5.88 -3.56
N ASP A 84 -16.48 5.91 -2.28
CA ASP A 84 -17.84 6.11 -1.78
C ASP A 84 -17.76 6.74 -0.38
N PRO A 85 -18.51 7.80 -0.08
CA PRO A 85 -18.55 8.39 1.26
C PRO A 85 -18.88 7.40 2.37
N ARG A 86 -19.69 6.36 2.10
CA ARG A 86 -19.98 5.27 3.06
C ARG A 86 -18.72 4.47 3.43
N GLY A 87 -17.76 4.36 2.51
CA GLY A 87 -16.49 3.68 2.70
C GLY A 87 -15.35 4.58 3.19
N LYS A 88 -15.62 5.82 3.63
CA LYS A 88 -14.62 6.72 4.19
C LYS A 88 -14.10 6.18 5.51
N ALA A 89 -12.80 5.87 5.60
CA ALA A 89 -12.22 5.17 6.74
C ALA A 89 -11.82 6.08 7.91
N HIS A 90 -11.58 7.38 7.66
CA HIS A 90 -11.20 8.33 8.72
C HIS A 90 -11.48 9.78 8.31
N ILE A 91 -11.58 10.67 9.31
CA ILE A 91 -11.66 12.13 9.08
C ILE A 91 -10.40 12.58 8.32
N GLY A 92 -10.57 13.50 7.36
CA GLY A 92 -9.47 14.01 6.54
C GLY A 92 -8.93 13.03 5.49
N MET A 93 -9.62 11.91 5.24
CA MET A 93 -9.36 11.06 4.08
C MET A 93 -9.82 11.76 2.80
N ALA A 94 -8.98 11.76 1.77
CA ALA A 94 -9.34 12.31 0.46
C ALA A 94 -10.32 11.40 -0.28
N GLY A 95 -11.21 12.02 -1.08
CA GLY A 95 -12.18 11.31 -1.91
C GLY A 95 -11.86 11.38 -3.40
N ILE A 96 -12.42 10.41 -4.14
CA ILE A 96 -12.46 10.38 -5.60
C ILE A 96 -13.79 9.81 -6.09
N HIS A 97 -14.82 9.90 -5.24
CA HIS A 97 -16.13 9.31 -5.47
C HIS A 97 -16.98 10.02 -6.51
N ASP A 98 -16.68 11.30 -6.80
CA ASP A 98 -17.34 12.08 -7.83
C ASP A 98 -16.37 13.02 -8.59
N ASP A 99 -16.87 13.69 -9.61
CA ASP A 99 -16.06 14.51 -10.51
C ASP A 99 -15.55 15.81 -9.88
N SER A 100 -16.14 16.27 -8.79
CA SER A 100 -15.68 17.48 -8.08
C SER A 100 -14.28 17.34 -7.48
N ALA A 101 -13.83 16.09 -7.25
CA ALA A 101 -12.48 15.82 -6.77
C ALA A 101 -11.38 16.04 -7.83
N VAL A 102 -11.73 15.93 -9.12
CA VAL A 102 -10.76 15.93 -10.23
C VAL A 102 -9.90 17.21 -10.28
N PRO A 103 -10.44 18.45 -10.22
CA PRO A 103 -9.62 19.64 -10.35
C PRO A 103 -8.52 19.74 -9.27
N LYS A 104 -8.86 19.48 -8.01
CA LYS A 104 -7.89 19.60 -6.90
C LYS A 104 -6.87 18.47 -6.87
N LEU A 105 -7.26 17.27 -7.29
CA LEU A 105 -6.34 16.16 -7.50
C LEU A 105 -5.41 16.42 -8.69
N LYS A 106 -5.87 17.14 -9.72
CA LYS A 106 -5.01 17.55 -10.83
C LYS A 106 -3.91 18.52 -10.38
N GLU A 107 -4.22 19.52 -9.56
CA GLU A 107 -3.17 20.39 -8.99
C GLU A 107 -2.10 19.57 -8.25
N LEU A 108 -2.49 18.49 -7.56
CA LEU A 108 -1.56 17.62 -6.84
C LEU A 108 -0.67 16.81 -7.79
N THR A 109 -1.24 16.25 -8.87
CA THR A 109 -0.46 15.51 -9.87
C THR A 109 0.48 16.44 -10.64
N ASP A 110 0.02 17.64 -11.02
CA ASP A 110 0.84 18.66 -11.68
C ASP A 110 2.05 19.07 -10.80
N ALA A 111 1.86 19.20 -9.49
CA ALA A 111 2.96 19.50 -8.57
C ALA A 111 4.01 18.36 -8.50
N VAL A 112 3.59 17.11 -8.64
CA VAL A 112 4.51 15.96 -8.71
C VAL A 112 5.24 15.92 -10.05
N HIS A 113 4.52 16.07 -11.15
CA HIS A 113 5.07 16.02 -12.51
C HIS A 113 6.02 17.18 -12.79
N SER A 114 5.77 18.39 -12.24
CA SER A 114 6.64 19.55 -12.41
C SER A 114 8.08 19.33 -11.92
N HIS A 115 8.29 18.35 -11.02
CA HIS A 115 9.60 17.93 -10.53
C HIS A 115 10.08 16.59 -11.11
N GLY A 116 9.44 16.08 -12.18
CA GLY A 116 9.83 14.86 -12.88
C GLY A 116 9.57 13.56 -12.09
N GLY A 117 8.60 13.56 -11.17
CA GLY A 117 8.14 12.36 -10.49
C GLY A 117 6.92 11.73 -11.15
N ALA A 118 6.61 10.50 -10.76
CA ALA A 118 5.38 9.79 -11.14
C ALA A 118 4.47 9.61 -9.92
N ILE A 119 3.16 9.45 -10.18
CA ILE A 119 2.18 9.31 -9.09
C ILE A 119 1.03 8.36 -9.45
N LEU A 120 0.75 7.39 -8.55
CA LEU A 120 -0.42 6.51 -8.64
C LEU A 120 -1.48 6.91 -7.60
N ALA A 121 -2.75 6.77 -7.95
CA ALA A 121 -3.86 6.92 -7.01
C ALA A 121 -4.15 5.59 -6.31
N GLN A 122 -3.96 5.51 -4.97
CA GLN A 122 -4.45 4.34 -4.25
C GLN A 122 -5.95 4.47 -3.98
N ILE A 123 -6.75 3.60 -4.60
CA ILE A 123 -8.21 3.58 -4.50
C ILE A 123 -8.66 2.57 -3.44
N ASN A 124 -9.62 2.97 -2.60
CA ASN A 124 -10.00 2.21 -1.42
C ASN A 124 -11.49 2.31 -1.09
N TYR A 125 -12.00 1.25 -0.50
CA TYR A 125 -13.26 1.22 0.23
C TYR A 125 -12.99 0.74 1.66
N GLY A 126 -13.48 1.47 2.67
CA GLY A 126 -13.13 1.26 4.07
C GLY A 126 -13.56 -0.09 4.65
N GLY A 127 -14.61 -0.70 4.12
CA GLY A 127 -15.10 -1.97 4.67
C GLY A 127 -15.47 -1.85 6.16
N TYR A 128 -15.04 -2.78 6.96
CA TYR A 128 -15.23 -2.77 8.42
C TYR A 128 -14.56 -1.57 9.11
N GLN A 129 -13.56 -0.95 8.47
CA GLN A 129 -12.89 0.24 8.98
C GLN A 129 -13.56 1.57 8.56
N ALA A 130 -14.70 1.52 7.87
CA ALA A 130 -15.45 2.73 7.56
C ALA A 130 -15.82 3.47 8.86
N SER A 131 -15.61 4.79 8.86
CA SER A 131 -15.92 5.67 10.00
C SER A 131 -17.18 6.51 9.81
N ALA A 132 -17.67 6.57 8.56
CA ALA A 132 -18.89 7.27 8.17
C ALA A 132 -19.96 6.25 7.76
N GLY A 133 -21.17 6.41 8.31
CA GLY A 133 -22.29 5.55 7.96
C GLY A 133 -22.21 4.13 8.48
N GLU A 134 -22.87 3.23 7.77
CA GLU A 134 -22.94 1.81 8.10
C GLU A 134 -21.69 1.07 7.64
N ARG A 135 -21.09 0.30 8.54
CA ARG A 135 -19.96 -0.56 8.20
C ARG A 135 -20.43 -1.79 7.45
N MET A 136 -19.85 -2.08 6.31
CA MET A 136 -20.18 -3.21 5.47
C MET A 136 -18.91 -3.94 5.02
N GLY A 137 -18.97 -5.26 4.92
CA GLY A 137 -17.86 -6.07 4.46
C GLY A 137 -18.34 -7.43 3.93
N PRO A 138 -17.46 -8.43 3.82
CA PRO A 138 -17.84 -9.72 3.28
C PRO A 138 -18.92 -10.44 4.10
N SER A 139 -18.92 -10.31 5.41
CA SER A 139 -19.80 -11.03 6.34
C SER A 139 -20.27 -10.12 7.47
N ASP A 140 -21.26 -10.55 8.25
CA ASP A 140 -21.54 -9.92 9.52
C ASP A 140 -20.34 -10.06 10.43
N TYR A 141 -19.93 -8.97 11.07
CA TYR A 141 -18.76 -8.95 11.92
C TYR A 141 -19.00 -8.12 13.18
N LYS A 142 -18.55 -8.63 14.32
CA LYS A 142 -18.63 -7.96 15.61
C LYS A 142 -17.24 -7.63 16.13
N GLY A 143 -16.87 -6.37 16.02
CA GLY A 143 -15.65 -5.83 16.59
C GLY A 143 -15.86 -5.32 18.04
N LYS A 144 -14.81 -4.77 18.62
CA LYS A 144 -14.87 -4.18 19.96
C LYS A 144 -15.59 -2.82 19.92
N GLY A 145 -16.87 -2.82 20.29
CA GLY A 145 -17.69 -1.59 20.33
C GLY A 145 -18.23 -1.14 18.96
N TRP A 146 -18.21 -1.98 17.95
CA TRP A 146 -18.78 -1.73 16.64
C TRP A 146 -19.25 -3.03 15.98
N GLU A 147 -20.19 -2.91 15.07
CA GLU A 147 -20.71 -4.02 14.27
C GLU A 147 -20.69 -3.63 12.80
N ALA A 148 -20.60 -4.62 11.94
CA ALA A 148 -20.71 -4.48 10.51
C ALA A 148 -21.61 -5.58 9.96
N ARG A 149 -22.33 -5.28 8.88
CA ARG A 149 -23.14 -6.28 8.18
C ARG A 149 -22.48 -6.79 6.92
N ALA A 150 -22.91 -7.95 6.49
CA ALA A 150 -22.57 -8.51 5.19
C ALA A 150 -23.11 -7.63 4.04
N MET A 151 -22.28 -7.41 3.03
CA MET A 151 -22.72 -6.82 1.77
C MET A 151 -23.61 -7.82 1.01
N THR A 152 -24.69 -7.32 0.42
CA THR A 152 -25.46 -8.05 -0.57
C THR A 152 -24.67 -8.23 -1.87
N PRO A 153 -24.98 -9.21 -2.73
CA PRO A 153 -24.35 -9.33 -4.04
C PRO A 153 -24.46 -8.05 -4.89
N HIS A 154 -25.58 -7.33 -4.81
CA HIS A 154 -25.77 -6.06 -5.50
C HIS A 154 -24.79 -4.98 -5.02
N GLU A 155 -24.57 -4.86 -3.70
CA GLU A 155 -23.62 -3.90 -3.13
C GLU A 155 -22.16 -4.25 -3.47
N ILE A 156 -21.84 -5.53 -3.63
CA ILE A 156 -20.53 -5.97 -4.09
C ILE A 156 -20.29 -5.50 -5.54
N TRP A 157 -21.29 -5.67 -6.43
CA TRP A 157 -21.18 -5.20 -7.80
C TRP A 157 -21.16 -3.65 -7.88
N ASP A 158 -21.93 -2.92 -7.07
CA ASP A 158 -21.87 -1.46 -6.94
C ASP A 158 -20.46 -1.00 -6.52
N ALA A 159 -19.84 -1.70 -5.58
CA ALA A 159 -18.46 -1.40 -5.18
C ALA A 159 -17.46 -1.62 -6.32
N ILE A 160 -17.59 -2.69 -7.10
CA ILE A 160 -16.73 -2.98 -8.26
C ILE A 160 -16.84 -1.83 -9.28
N GLU A 161 -18.04 -1.42 -9.64
CA GLU A 161 -18.28 -0.31 -10.57
C GLU A 161 -17.66 1.01 -10.06
N ARG A 162 -17.79 1.29 -8.75
CA ARG A 162 -17.20 2.49 -8.14
C ARG A 162 -15.68 2.48 -8.16
N PHE A 163 -15.01 1.32 -8.00
CA PHE A 163 -13.57 1.20 -8.20
C PHE A 163 -13.17 1.58 -9.63
N GLY A 164 -13.91 1.10 -10.63
CA GLY A 164 -13.66 1.45 -12.02
C GLY A 164 -13.87 2.94 -12.31
N ALA A 165 -15.00 3.50 -11.89
CA ALA A 165 -15.31 4.92 -12.08
C ALA A 165 -14.30 5.85 -11.36
N ALA A 166 -13.84 5.46 -10.18
CA ALA A 166 -12.79 6.18 -9.46
C ALA A 166 -11.46 6.11 -10.20
N SER A 167 -11.14 5.00 -10.85
CA SER A 167 -9.94 4.84 -11.66
C SER A 167 -9.94 5.76 -12.88
N GLU A 168 -11.06 5.89 -13.57
CA GLU A 168 -11.21 6.84 -14.70
C GLU A 168 -11.01 8.29 -14.23
N ARG A 169 -11.57 8.65 -13.06
CA ARG A 169 -11.34 9.99 -12.46
C ARG A 169 -9.88 10.22 -12.13
N ALA A 170 -9.17 9.19 -11.63
CA ALA A 170 -7.74 9.28 -11.34
C ALA A 170 -6.93 9.63 -12.62
N ILE A 171 -7.20 8.95 -13.73
CA ILE A 171 -6.53 9.28 -15.00
C ILE A 171 -6.89 10.69 -15.48
N ARG A 172 -8.15 11.10 -15.40
CA ARG A 172 -8.56 12.47 -15.73
C ARG A 172 -7.91 13.53 -14.83
N ALA A 173 -7.61 13.18 -13.59
CA ALA A 173 -6.87 14.03 -12.65
C ALA A 173 -5.35 13.99 -12.87
N GLY A 174 -4.85 13.30 -13.90
CA GLY A 174 -3.43 13.27 -14.26
C GLY A 174 -2.58 12.25 -13.51
N PHE A 175 -3.17 11.28 -12.80
CA PHE A 175 -2.38 10.18 -12.24
C PHE A 175 -1.87 9.27 -13.37
N ASP A 176 -0.65 8.76 -13.22
CA ASP A 176 0.00 7.83 -14.16
C ASP A 176 -0.57 6.40 -14.08
N GLY A 177 -1.50 6.18 -13.18
CA GLY A 177 -2.18 4.92 -12.96
C GLY A 177 -2.80 4.84 -11.58
N VAL A 178 -3.20 3.62 -11.20
CA VAL A 178 -3.89 3.37 -9.94
C VAL A 178 -3.26 2.22 -9.15
N GLN A 179 -3.47 2.24 -7.82
CA GLN A 179 -3.15 1.12 -6.95
C GLN A 179 -4.42 0.65 -6.22
N LEU A 180 -4.80 -0.61 -6.42
CA LEU A 180 -5.89 -1.24 -5.69
C LEU A 180 -5.45 -1.54 -4.26
N HIS A 181 -6.20 -1.06 -3.26
CA HIS A 181 -5.86 -1.31 -1.85
C HIS A 181 -6.43 -2.66 -1.41
N ALA A 182 -5.63 -3.72 -1.54
CA ALA A 182 -5.96 -5.09 -1.15
C ALA A 182 -5.24 -5.53 0.14
N ALA A 183 -5.05 -4.60 1.09
CA ALA A 183 -4.30 -4.83 2.31
C ALA A 183 -4.96 -4.17 3.53
N HIS A 184 -4.42 -4.45 4.73
CA HIS A 184 -4.64 -3.73 5.99
C HIS A 184 -6.07 -3.77 6.52
N GLY A 185 -6.86 -4.81 6.20
CA GLY A 185 -8.23 -4.96 6.68
C GLY A 185 -9.21 -3.94 6.09
N TYR A 186 -8.95 -3.47 4.86
CA TYR A 186 -9.93 -2.77 4.04
C TYR A 186 -10.68 -3.75 3.13
N LEU A 187 -11.72 -3.31 2.45
CA LEU A 187 -12.72 -4.17 1.80
C LEU A 187 -12.12 -5.34 1.00
N ILE A 188 -11.18 -5.07 0.08
CA ILE A 188 -10.60 -6.14 -0.75
C ILE A 188 -9.84 -7.16 0.10
N SER A 189 -9.05 -6.70 1.10
CA SER A 189 -8.33 -7.62 1.99
C SER A 189 -9.25 -8.36 2.95
N GLU A 190 -10.39 -7.79 3.33
CA GLU A 190 -11.43 -8.47 4.11
C GLU A 190 -12.02 -9.64 3.33
N PHE A 191 -12.30 -9.45 2.02
CA PHE A 191 -12.76 -10.55 1.17
C PHE A 191 -11.73 -11.66 1.01
N LEU A 192 -10.43 -11.34 0.98
CA LEU A 192 -9.33 -12.33 0.90
C LEU A 192 -9.16 -13.12 2.21
N SER A 193 -9.39 -12.50 3.36
CA SER A 193 -9.16 -13.08 4.69
C SER A 193 -10.25 -14.06 5.09
N LYS A 194 -9.88 -15.27 5.52
CA LYS A 194 -10.83 -16.26 6.08
C LYS A 194 -11.46 -15.76 7.36
N HIS A 195 -10.70 -14.98 8.14
CA HIS A 195 -11.18 -14.42 9.40
C HIS A 195 -12.36 -13.47 9.20
N ALA A 196 -12.30 -12.63 8.16
CA ALA A 196 -13.34 -11.65 7.85
C ALA A 196 -14.44 -12.22 6.96
N ASN A 197 -14.08 -13.09 6.01
CA ASN A 197 -14.98 -13.62 4.99
C ASN A 197 -15.42 -15.04 5.33
N THR A 198 -16.57 -15.14 5.99
CA THR A 198 -17.23 -16.42 6.34
C THR A 198 -18.38 -16.79 5.40
N ARG A 199 -18.48 -16.12 4.23
CA ARG A 199 -19.52 -16.39 3.21
C ARG A 199 -19.40 -17.79 2.67
N THR A 200 -20.55 -18.34 2.28
CA THR A 200 -20.68 -19.67 1.65
C THR A 200 -21.15 -19.61 0.19
N ASP A 201 -21.32 -18.40 -0.34
CA ASP A 201 -21.66 -18.14 -1.73
C ASP A 201 -20.38 -17.99 -2.60
N GLU A 202 -20.57 -17.58 -3.85
CA GLU A 202 -19.51 -17.39 -4.84
C GLU A 202 -18.48 -16.29 -4.51
N TRP A 203 -18.66 -15.56 -3.40
CA TRP A 203 -17.76 -14.51 -2.89
C TRP A 203 -16.95 -14.96 -1.67
N GLY A 204 -17.16 -16.20 -1.17
CA GLY A 204 -16.51 -16.73 0.02
C GLY A 204 -16.17 -18.21 -0.07
N GLY A 205 -15.73 -18.80 1.05
CA GLY A 205 -15.29 -20.18 1.12
C GLY A 205 -13.84 -20.36 0.67
N ASP A 206 -13.59 -21.01 -0.48
CA ASP A 206 -12.26 -21.26 -0.98
C ASP A 206 -11.55 -19.97 -1.45
N LEU A 207 -10.23 -20.04 -1.64
CA LEU A 207 -9.42 -18.88 -2.04
C LEU A 207 -9.85 -18.30 -3.40
N LYS A 208 -10.28 -19.14 -4.33
CA LYS A 208 -10.73 -18.71 -5.65
C LYS A 208 -11.95 -17.78 -5.55
N ASN A 209 -12.89 -18.11 -4.69
CA ASN A 209 -14.08 -17.32 -4.43
C ASN A 209 -13.73 -16.05 -3.61
N ARG A 210 -12.91 -16.19 -2.55
CA ARG A 210 -12.48 -15.02 -1.76
C ARG A 210 -11.68 -14.01 -2.59
N MET A 211 -10.94 -14.44 -3.61
CA MET A 211 -10.21 -13.58 -4.53
C MET A 211 -11.11 -12.94 -5.60
N ARG A 212 -12.38 -13.35 -5.71
CA ARG A 212 -13.26 -12.90 -6.80
C ARG A 212 -13.42 -11.39 -6.81
N LEU A 213 -13.63 -10.74 -5.64
CA LEU A 213 -13.77 -9.28 -5.60
C LEU A 213 -12.54 -8.57 -6.20
N LEU A 214 -11.33 -8.96 -5.80
CA LEU A 214 -10.09 -8.38 -6.35
C LEU A 214 -10.01 -8.57 -7.86
N ARG A 215 -10.36 -9.75 -8.34
CA ARG A 215 -10.33 -10.07 -9.76
C ARG A 215 -11.33 -9.25 -10.57
N GLU A 216 -12.59 -9.18 -10.14
CA GLU A 216 -13.63 -8.42 -10.83
C GLU A 216 -13.32 -6.91 -10.81
N VAL A 217 -12.80 -6.37 -9.69
CA VAL A 217 -12.33 -4.99 -9.62
C VAL A 217 -11.19 -4.75 -10.62
N TYR A 218 -10.21 -5.65 -10.69
CA TYR A 218 -9.09 -5.50 -11.64
C TYR A 218 -9.59 -5.54 -13.09
N GLU A 219 -10.48 -6.46 -13.45
CA GLU A 219 -11.00 -6.59 -14.82
C GLU A 219 -11.83 -5.36 -15.22
N ASP A 220 -12.68 -4.83 -14.33
CA ASP A 220 -13.44 -3.60 -14.60
C ASP A 220 -12.49 -2.39 -14.77
N VAL A 221 -11.51 -2.22 -13.88
CA VAL A 221 -10.52 -1.14 -13.96
C VAL A 221 -9.68 -1.27 -15.25
N ARG A 222 -9.18 -2.45 -15.58
CA ARG A 222 -8.39 -2.68 -16.81
C ARG A 222 -9.24 -2.46 -18.05
N GLY A 223 -10.50 -2.89 -18.05
CA GLY A 223 -11.43 -2.67 -19.16
C GLY A 223 -11.68 -1.18 -19.44
N ARG A 224 -11.75 -0.35 -18.39
CA ARG A 224 -11.96 1.11 -18.52
C ARG A 224 -10.69 1.87 -18.89
N LEU A 225 -9.55 1.50 -18.30
CA LEU A 225 -8.30 2.25 -18.49
C LEU A 225 -7.48 1.82 -19.72
N GLY A 226 -7.79 0.66 -20.30
CA GLY A 226 -6.99 0.13 -21.42
C GLY A 226 -5.62 -0.44 -20.97
N GLY A 227 -4.74 -0.66 -21.94
CA GLY A 227 -3.44 -1.33 -21.73
C GLY A 227 -2.33 -0.46 -21.17
N ASP A 228 -2.38 0.85 -21.40
CA ASP A 228 -1.26 1.76 -21.16
C ASP A 228 -1.16 2.26 -19.71
N ALA A 229 -2.30 2.37 -19.01
CA ALA A 229 -2.32 2.81 -17.63
C ALA A 229 -1.77 1.74 -16.67
N VAL A 230 -0.91 2.16 -15.75
CA VAL A 230 -0.39 1.27 -14.71
C VAL A 230 -1.49 0.90 -13.72
N ILE A 231 -1.71 -0.39 -13.54
CA ILE A 231 -2.55 -0.93 -12.47
C ILE A 231 -1.67 -1.72 -11.51
N SER A 232 -1.52 -1.19 -10.32
CA SER A 232 -0.81 -1.81 -9.20
C SER A 232 -1.78 -2.32 -8.16
N MET A 233 -1.33 -3.20 -7.27
CA MET A 233 -2.04 -3.50 -6.03
C MET A 233 -1.09 -3.46 -4.83
N LYS A 234 -1.60 -3.04 -3.67
CA LYS A 234 -0.97 -3.29 -2.37
C LYS A 234 -1.68 -4.46 -1.72
N MET A 235 -0.92 -5.47 -1.31
CA MET A 235 -1.47 -6.71 -0.78
C MET A 235 -0.79 -7.08 0.55
N ASN A 236 -1.57 -7.67 1.48
CA ASN A 236 -0.98 -8.33 2.62
C ASN A 236 -0.18 -9.57 2.18
N CYS A 237 1.01 -9.73 2.70
CA CYS A 237 1.73 -11.00 2.62
C CYS A 237 1.22 -12.02 3.64
N ASP A 238 0.67 -11.53 4.75
CA ASP A 238 0.10 -12.34 5.83
C ASP A 238 -0.75 -11.44 6.73
N ASP A 239 -1.85 -11.94 7.28
CA ASP A 239 -2.66 -11.24 8.28
C ASP A 239 -2.07 -11.40 9.69
N PHE A 240 -1.07 -12.28 9.86
CA PHE A 240 -0.46 -12.66 11.15
C PHE A 240 -1.47 -13.17 12.18
N SER A 241 -2.54 -13.76 11.71
CA SER A 241 -3.58 -14.42 12.49
C SER A 241 -3.70 -15.89 12.06
N SER A 242 -3.93 -16.79 12.99
CA SER A 242 -4.03 -18.24 12.71
C SER A 242 -5.18 -18.63 11.79
N ASP A 243 -6.22 -17.78 11.74
CA ASP A 243 -7.43 -17.94 10.93
C ASP A 243 -7.54 -16.92 9.80
N GLY A 244 -6.48 -16.12 9.55
CA GLY A 244 -6.44 -15.08 8.55
C GLY A 244 -5.95 -15.52 7.17
N PHE A 245 -5.53 -14.54 6.39
CA PHE A 245 -4.88 -14.70 5.09
C PHE A 245 -3.41 -15.04 5.30
N THR A 246 -2.92 -16.09 4.66
CA THR A 246 -1.56 -16.62 4.86
C THR A 246 -0.63 -16.27 3.70
N VAL A 247 0.69 -16.36 3.94
CA VAL A 247 1.70 -16.12 2.88
C VAL A 247 1.56 -17.08 1.70
N ASP A 248 1.12 -18.31 1.92
CA ASP A 248 0.92 -19.28 0.83
C ASP A 248 -0.30 -18.90 -0.03
N GLU A 249 -1.34 -18.36 0.57
CA GLU A 249 -2.48 -17.79 -0.14
C GLU A 249 -2.08 -16.47 -0.84
N ALA A 250 -1.27 -15.63 -0.21
CA ALA A 250 -0.73 -14.41 -0.81
C ALA A 250 0.07 -14.70 -2.09
N ALA A 251 0.91 -15.74 -2.08
CA ALA A 251 1.65 -16.18 -3.25
C ALA A 251 0.73 -16.64 -4.40
N GLN A 252 -0.36 -17.37 -4.08
CA GLN A 252 -1.35 -17.78 -5.08
C GLN A 252 -2.13 -16.60 -5.66
N VAL A 253 -2.56 -15.65 -4.82
CA VAL A 253 -3.24 -14.41 -5.27
C VAL A 253 -2.30 -13.58 -6.14
N ALA A 254 -1.06 -13.40 -5.72
CA ALA A 254 -0.05 -12.66 -6.48
C ALA A 254 0.22 -13.30 -7.85
N GLN A 255 0.35 -14.63 -7.91
CA GLN A 255 0.48 -15.37 -9.17
C GLN A 255 -0.73 -15.17 -10.08
N ALA A 256 -1.94 -15.31 -9.54
CA ALA A 256 -3.17 -15.15 -10.29
C ALA A 256 -3.32 -13.75 -10.89
N MET A 257 -2.94 -12.71 -10.13
CA MET A 257 -2.98 -11.32 -10.60
C MET A 257 -1.84 -11.02 -11.58
N ALA A 258 -0.64 -11.56 -11.37
CA ALA A 258 0.48 -11.45 -12.31
C ALA A 258 0.13 -12.05 -13.68
N THR A 259 -0.54 -13.21 -13.70
CA THR A 259 -1.03 -13.85 -14.92
C THR A 259 -2.07 -13.00 -15.65
N ARG A 260 -2.88 -12.23 -14.94
CA ARG A 260 -3.88 -11.31 -15.51
C ARG A 260 -3.27 -10.00 -16.01
N GLY A 261 -2.03 -9.71 -15.71
CA GLY A 261 -1.35 -8.53 -16.22
C GLY A 261 -1.27 -7.36 -15.23
N ILE A 262 -1.43 -7.58 -13.90
CA ILE A 262 -1.10 -6.54 -12.91
C ILE A 262 0.34 -6.07 -13.14
N ASP A 263 0.60 -4.77 -13.08
CA ASP A 263 1.90 -4.22 -13.43
C ASP A 263 2.89 -4.21 -12.26
N MET A 264 2.39 -3.99 -11.03
CA MET A 264 3.21 -3.99 -9.82
C MET A 264 2.42 -4.51 -8.61
N ILE A 265 3.09 -5.24 -7.73
CA ILE A 265 2.56 -5.67 -6.43
C ILE A 265 3.42 -5.04 -5.34
N GLU A 266 2.82 -4.22 -4.47
CA GLU A 266 3.46 -3.71 -3.27
C GLU A 266 3.13 -4.65 -2.09
N VAL A 267 4.15 -5.35 -1.60
CA VAL A 267 4.03 -6.34 -0.53
C VAL A 267 4.04 -5.64 0.82
N SER A 268 2.95 -5.80 1.56
CA SER A 268 2.74 -5.27 2.91
C SER A 268 2.23 -6.38 3.84
N GLY A 269 1.70 -6.07 5.02
CA GLY A 269 1.16 -7.09 5.92
C GLY A 269 0.32 -6.52 7.05
N GLY A 270 -0.44 -7.41 7.69
CA GLY A 270 -1.36 -7.10 8.78
C GLY A 270 -2.77 -6.82 8.30
N GLY A 271 -3.73 -7.50 8.87
CA GLY A 271 -5.15 -7.44 8.53
C GLY A 271 -6.05 -7.24 9.75
N ILE A 272 -7.32 -7.56 9.61
CA ILE A 272 -8.23 -7.73 10.74
C ILE A 272 -8.00 -9.12 11.31
N GLY A 273 -7.55 -9.19 12.57
CA GLY A 273 -7.32 -10.44 13.27
C GLY A 273 -7.67 -10.34 14.75
N LYS A 274 -7.68 -11.48 15.45
CA LYS A 274 -7.91 -11.52 16.91
C LYS A 274 -6.75 -10.90 17.70
N ASP A 275 -5.57 -10.85 17.10
CA ASP A 275 -4.39 -10.27 17.73
C ASP A 275 -4.37 -8.76 17.44
N GLU A 276 -4.80 -7.95 18.41
CA GLU A 276 -4.86 -6.49 18.33
C GLU A 276 -3.50 -5.85 17.93
N LYS A 277 -2.40 -6.57 18.13
CA LYS A 277 -1.04 -6.13 17.77
C LYS A 277 -0.87 -5.90 16.26
N TYR A 278 -1.67 -6.57 15.42
CA TYR A 278 -1.57 -6.51 13.97
C TYR A 278 -2.81 -5.91 13.29
N LEU A 279 -3.77 -5.37 14.07
CA LEU A 279 -4.98 -4.74 13.52
C LEU A 279 -4.64 -3.56 12.62
N GLY A 280 -5.07 -3.66 11.37
CA GLY A 280 -5.11 -2.58 10.40
C GLY A 280 -3.77 -2.06 9.86
N ARG A 281 -2.62 -2.45 10.44
CA ARG A 281 -1.28 -2.07 9.96
C ARG A 281 -0.25 -2.97 10.61
N ALA A 282 0.73 -3.43 9.87
CA ALA A 282 1.95 -3.95 10.48
C ALA A 282 2.66 -2.79 11.21
N ARG A 283 2.27 -2.54 12.44
CA ARG A 283 2.96 -1.57 13.30
C ARG A 283 4.30 -2.16 13.71
N HIS A 284 5.36 -1.54 13.27
CA HIS A 284 6.70 -1.94 13.59
C HIS A 284 7.12 -1.38 14.96
N THR A 285 6.42 -1.81 16.00
CA THR A 285 6.83 -1.54 17.38
C THR A 285 7.59 -2.70 18.00
N ASP A 286 7.68 -3.84 17.29
CA ASP A 286 8.44 -4.99 17.77
C ASP A 286 9.91 -4.88 17.32
N PRO A 287 10.85 -4.58 18.24
CA PRO A 287 12.28 -4.52 17.91
C PRO A 287 12.86 -5.88 17.47
N ALA A 288 12.11 -6.98 17.64
CA ALA A 288 12.50 -8.31 17.17
C ALA A 288 12.26 -8.53 15.67
N LEU A 289 11.50 -7.66 14.98
CA LEU A 289 11.35 -7.76 13.53
C LEU A 289 12.58 -7.19 12.83
N SER A 290 13.21 -8.03 12.01
CA SER A 290 14.39 -7.68 11.20
C SER A 290 14.09 -6.56 10.19
N GLU A 291 15.12 -5.88 9.74
CA GLU A 291 15.06 -4.93 8.64
C GLU A 291 15.40 -5.65 7.32
N PRO A 292 14.51 -5.63 6.30
CA PRO A 292 13.10 -5.23 6.29
C PRO A 292 12.16 -6.35 6.77
N SER A 293 10.99 -5.94 7.30
CA SER A 293 10.11 -6.83 8.07
C SER A 293 9.50 -7.99 7.31
N PHE A 294 9.22 -7.80 6.02
CA PHE A 294 8.50 -8.79 5.21
C PHE A 294 9.36 -9.42 4.11
N ALA A 295 10.70 -9.36 4.22
CA ALA A 295 11.59 -9.89 3.18
C ALA A 295 11.34 -11.36 2.88
N GLY A 296 11.28 -12.22 3.89
CA GLY A 296 11.05 -13.66 3.69
C GLY A 296 9.68 -14.00 3.08
N HIS A 297 8.64 -13.19 3.39
CA HIS A 297 7.33 -13.32 2.75
C HIS A 297 7.39 -12.85 1.29
N CYS A 298 8.11 -11.76 1.02
CA CYS A 298 8.30 -11.24 -0.33
C CYS A 298 9.08 -12.24 -1.22
N GLU A 299 10.08 -12.93 -0.69
CA GLU A 299 10.80 -14.01 -1.40
C GLU A 299 9.85 -15.15 -1.85
N LYS A 300 8.94 -15.59 -0.98
CA LYS A 300 7.92 -16.60 -1.35
C LYS A 300 7.00 -16.09 -2.47
N ILE A 301 6.54 -14.84 -2.38
CA ILE A 301 5.71 -14.24 -3.41
C ILE A 301 6.50 -14.09 -4.73
N ARG A 302 7.75 -13.65 -4.68
CA ARG A 302 8.63 -13.52 -5.85
C ARG A 302 8.77 -14.83 -6.62
N ALA A 303 8.85 -15.95 -5.93
CA ALA A 303 8.98 -17.25 -6.57
C ALA A 303 7.83 -17.58 -7.54
N THR A 304 6.65 -16.99 -7.33
CA THR A 304 5.42 -17.24 -8.10
C THR A 304 5.05 -16.12 -9.09
N THR A 305 5.68 -14.94 -9.02
CA THR A 305 5.21 -13.72 -9.70
C THR A 305 6.10 -13.21 -10.82
N LYS A 306 7.13 -13.96 -11.22
CA LYS A 306 8.02 -13.53 -12.32
C LYS A 306 7.24 -13.34 -13.63
N PRO A 307 7.46 -12.27 -14.40
CA PRO A 307 8.47 -11.20 -14.26
C PRO A 307 7.93 -9.87 -13.73
N LYS A 308 6.81 -9.84 -13.02
CA LYS A 308 6.18 -8.59 -12.60
C LYS A 308 6.97 -7.82 -11.54
N ALA A 309 6.83 -6.48 -11.53
CA ALA A 309 7.48 -5.64 -10.55
C ALA A 309 6.96 -5.92 -9.14
N LEU A 310 7.87 -6.12 -8.18
CA LEU A 310 7.56 -6.18 -6.76
C LEU A 310 8.16 -4.98 -6.04
N ALA A 311 7.36 -4.33 -5.23
CA ALA A 311 7.79 -3.34 -4.25
C ALA A 311 7.66 -3.94 -2.85
N LEU A 312 8.65 -3.72 -2.00
CA LEU A 312 8.60 -4.13 -0.59
C LEU A 312 8.48 -2.89 0.30
N VAL A 313 7.47 -2.89 1.17
CA VAL A 313 7.27 -1.83 2.16
C VAL A 313 7.49 -2.35 3.58
N ASN A 314 7.85 -1.43 4.47
CA ASN A 314 7.99 -1.61 5.90
C ASN A 314 9.37 -2.08 6.39
N GLY A 315 9.83 -1.40 7.44
CA GLY A 315 11.02 -1.76 8.19
C GLY A 315 12.34 -1.25 7.62
N PHE A 316 12.38 -0.63 6.46
CA PHE A 316 13.62 -0.06 5.93
C PHE A 316 14.11 1.14 6.74
N LYS A 317 15.38 1.12 7.07
CA LYS A 317 16.11 2.22 7.69
C LYS A 317 17.44 2.49 6.95
N THR A 318 18.23 1.45 6.71
CA THR A 318 19.59 1.56 6.16
C THR A 318 19.61 1.40 4.65
N LYS A 319 20.51 2.15 3.98
CA LYS A 319 20.77 2.00 2.55
C LYS A 319 21.28 0.60 2.21
N ALA A 320 22.08 0.01 3.10
CA ALA A 320 22.60 -1.34 2.93
C ALA A 320 21.48 -2.40 2.85
N ALA A 321 20.44 -2.30 3.72
CA ALA A 321 19.30 -3.22 3.66
C ALA A 321 18.44 -3.00 2.39
N MET A 322 18.28 -1.75 1.95
CA MET A 322 17.59 -1.43 0.70
C MET A 322 18.34 -2.05 -0.51
N GLN A 323 19.65 -1.89 -0.54
CA GLN A 323 20.53 -2.45 -1.57
C GLN A 323 20.46 -3.98 -1.59
N ALA A 324 20.60 -4.62 -0.43
CA ALA A 324 20.58 -6.08 -0.31
C ALA A 324 19.27 -6.70 -0.80
N VAL A 325 18.12 -6.05 -0.58
CA VAL A 325 16.81 -6.52 -1.08
C VAL A 325 16.77 -6.56 -2.60
N VAL A 326 17.31 -5.52 -3.26
CA VAL A 326 17.30 -5.43 -4.71
C VAL A 326 18.35 -6.35 -5.33
N ASP A 327 19.58 -6.39 -4.81
CA ASP A 327 20.66 -7.24 -5.29
C ASP A 327 20.33 -8.73 -5.20
N ARG A 328 19.62 -9.13 -4.13
CA ARG A 328 19.13 -10.51 -3.97
C ARG A 328 17.87 -10.83 -4.79
N GLY A 329 17.31 -9.85 -5.49
CA GLY A 329 16.09 -10.02 -6.28
C GLY A 329 14.83 -10.31 -5.44
N ILE A 330 14.83 -9.95 -4.14
CA ILE A 330 13.67 -10.11 -3.25
C ILE A 330 12.54 -9.18 -3.70
N ALA A 331 12.89 -7.92 -3.98
CA ALA A 331 12.00 -6.94 -4.61
C ALA A 331 12.79 -6.07 -5.59
N ASP A 332 12.08 -5.43 -6.51
CA ASP A 332 12.66 -4.52 -7.49
C ASP A 332 12.70 -3.09 -6.99
N LEU A 333 11.80 -2.74 -6.08
CA LEU A 333 11.48 -1.38 -5.65
C LEU A 333 11.41 -1.30 -4.12
N ILE A 334 11.93 -0.21 -3.58
CA ILE A 334 11.97 0.09 -2.14
C ILE A 334 10.86 1.08 -1.82
N SER A 335 9.91 0.67 -1.00
CA SER A 335 8.77 1.49 -0.63
C SER A 335 8.86 1.96 0.83
N LEU A 336 8.80 3.26 1.05
CA LEU A 336 8.97 3.91 2.34
C LEU A 336 7.78 4.80 2.67
N SER A 337 7.43 4.88 3.95
CA SER A 337 6.35 5.74 4.47
C SER A 337 6.90 6.77 5.47
N ARG A 338 7.07 6.38 6.73
CA ARG A 338 7.50 7.26 7.84
C ARG A 338 8.83 7.97 7.62
N PRO A 339 9.85 7.36 7.00
CA PRO A 339 11.09 8.07 6.70
C PRO A 339 10.86 9.36 5.92
N TYR A 340 9.99 9.35 4.90
CA TYR A 340 9.69 10.55 4.12
C TYR A 340 8.84 11.62 4.83
N ILE A 341 8.17 11.26 5.94
CA ILE A 341 7.50 12.27 6.78
C ILE A 341 8.53 13.13 7.50
N ARG A 342 9.67 12.52 7.88
CA ARG A 342 10.77 13.18 8.57
C ARG A 342 11.74 13.86 7.61
N GLU A 343 12.07 13.18 6.51
CA GLU A 343 13.06 13.59 5.51
C GLU A 343 12.43 13.50 4.11
N PRO A 344 11.69 14.53 3.65
CA PRO A 344 11.14 14.53 2.30
C PRO A 344 12.20 14.39 1.20
N ASP A 345 13.43 14.82 1.47
CA ASP A 345 14.60 14.77 0.61
C ASP A 345 15.51 13.54 0.82
N LEU A 346 15.00 12.51 1.50
CA LEU A 346 15.79 11.32 1.87
C LEU A 346 16.50 10.67 0.67
N VAL A 347 15.88 10.59 -0.51
CA VAL A 347 16.50 9.95 -1.68
C VAL A 347 17.76 10.69 -2.12
N LYS A 348 17.70 12.02 -2.18
CA LYS A 348 18.89 12.85 -2.48
C LYS A 348 19.98 12.68 -1.43
N ARG A 349 19.60 12.62 -0.13
CA ARG A 349 20.55 12.39 0.97
C ARG A 349 21.24 11.03 0.87
N LEU A 350 20.48 9.94 0.62
CA LEU A 350 21.04 8.60 0.41
C LEU A 350 21.98 8.56 -0.80
N GLN A 351 21.66 9.29 -1.87
CA GLN A 351 22.49 9.40 -3.06
C GLN A 351 23.78 10.17 -2.75
N SER A 352 23.71 11.18 -1.89
CA SER A 352 24.84 12.03 -1.48
C SER A 352 25.69 11.44 -0.34
N GLY A 353 25.43 10.19 0.08
CA GLY A 353 26.28 9.49 1.05
C GLY A 353 25.69 9.29 2.44
N GLN A 354 24.43 9.69 2.70
CA GLN A 354 23.77 9.31 3.94
C GLN A 354 23.52 7.79 3.94
N ASP A 355 23.86 7.11 5.03
CA ASP A 355 23.78 5.65 5.11
C ASP A 355 22.42 5.14 5.63
N GLU A 356 21.69 5.95 6.39
CA GLU A 356 20.42 5.57 6.97
C GLU A 356 19.43 6.73 7.10
N ALA A 357 18.13 6.40 7.08
CA ALA A 357 17.08 7.36 7.41
C ALA A 357 17.11 7.74 8.90
N SER A 358 16.92 9.00 9.22
CA SER A 358 16.89 9.50 10.60
C SER A 358 15.59 9.15 11.36
N CYS A 359 14.61 8.57 10.70
CA CYS A 359 13.35 8.15 11.31
C CYS A 359 13.58 7.00 12.30
N ILE A 360 13.31 7.22 13.59
CA ILE A 360 13.48 6.22 14.66
C ILE A 360 12.26 5.29 14.83
N ARG A 361 11.27 5.37 13.96
CA ARG A 361 10.06 4.51 13.96
C ARG A 361 9.23 4.57 15.25
N CYS A 362 9.20 5.71 15.94
CA CYS A 362 8.46 5.89 17.20
C CYS A 362 6.94 5.95 17.07
N ASP A 363 6.41 5.94 15.85
CA ASP A 363 4.98 6.03 15.51
C ASP A 363 4.24 7.31 16.01
N ALA A 364 4.92 8.27 16.59
CA ALA A 364 4.32 9.51 17.07
C ALA A 364 3.61 10.31 15.96
N CYS A 365 4.03 10.16 14.69
CA CYS A 365 3.35 10.73 13.52
C CYS A 365 2.03 10.02 13.16
N GLN A 366 1.73 8.88 13.78
CA GLN A 366 0.52 8.07 13.54
C GLN A 366 -0.37 7.94 14.77
N SER A 367 -0.21 8.82 15.77
CA SER A 367 -1.07 8.83 16.95
C SER A 367 -2.50 9.29 16.62
N ASP A 368 -3.48 8.87 17.42
CA ASP A 368 -4.89 9.27 17.26
C ASP A 368 -5.07 10.78 17.29
N ALA A 369 -4.24 11.50 18.07
CA ALA A 369 -4.23 12.96 18.10
C ALA A 369 -3.85 13.58 16.73
N VAL A 370 -3.01 12.92 15.93
CA VAL A 370 -2.67 13.35 14.57
C VAL A 370 -3.84 13.13 13.63
N PHE A 371 -4.53 12.00 13.73
CA PHE A 371 -5.64 11.68 12.84
C PHE A 371 -6.92 12.46 13.18
N SER A 372 -7.09 12.92 14.42
CA SER A 372 -8.29 13.64 14.85
C SER A 372 -8.20 15.15 14.73
N LYS A 373 -7.02 15.76 14.79
CA LYS A 373 -6.87 17.22 14.98
C LYS A 373 -5.72 17.88 14.21
N ALA A 374 -4.78 17.13 13.63
CA ALA A 374 -3.58 17.73 13.05
C ALA A 374 -3.14 17.03 11.77
N MET A 375 -2.48 17.78 10.89
CA MET A 375 -1.84 17.24 9.69
C MET A 375 -0.68 16.30 10.04
N LEU A 376 -0.47 15.29 9.20
CA LEU A 376 0.62 14.34 9.33
C LEU A 376 1.98 15.08 9.31
N ARG A 377 2.77 14.96 10.39
CA ARG A 377 4.12 15.51 10.47
C ARG A 377 5.00 14.68 11.41
N CYS A 378 6.30 14.79 11.27
CA CYS A 378 7.22 14.27 12.29
C CYS A 378 7.08 15.07 13.58
N ARG A 379 6.96 14.39 14.72
CA ARG A 379 6.81 15.02 16.03
C ARG A 379 8.15 15.22 16.74
N LEU A 380 9.23 14.64 16.22
CA LEU A 380 10.58 14.79 16.83
C LEU A 380 11.20 16.17 16.55
N ASP A 381 10.81 16.80 15.44
CA ASP A 381 11.39 18.09 15.03
C ASP A 381 10.50 19.27 15.45
N ASN A 382 9.27 19.00 15.89
CA ASN A 382 8.33 19.98 16.45
C ASN A 382 7.38 19.22 17.38
N PRO A 383 7.66 19.15 18.70
CA PRO A 383 6.81 18.48 19.68
C PRO A 383 5.43 19.13 19.84
#